data_29e8c43dc26611268c44cc0d0220769f
#
_entry.id   29e8c43dc26611268c44cc0d0220769f
#
_cell.length_a   1.000
_cell.length_b   1.000
_cell.length_c   1.000
_cell.angle_alpha   90.00
_cell.angle_beta   90.00
_cell.angle_gamma   90.00
#
_symmetry.space_group_name_H-M   'P 1'
#
loop_
_entity.id
_entity.type
_entity.pdbx_description
1 polymer ?
#
loop_
_entity_poly.entity_id
_entity_poly.type
_entity_poly.pdbx_seq_one_letter_code
_entity_poly.pdbx_strand_id
1 'polypeptide(L)'
;VHNRKQFLAAVAAGSAAAAAPAIVRAQSARTINVGYVPSTLFAPVFVAVERGYLKAAGITANLTPIIAGQDAMALVAQSQLDVATAGLSAAFFNAVNRGLAVKFVASTGYQPEKGHPTALMMREDLYDAGAHDAGALKGKNVGWLGNAGATSGYYVALILRKYGLGIKDINPVNIAAPDQEVALQRKAVDAMFCAAPFTALFEEKKLAKIIGNAPPGIAGTGIFFAPTLITDAGFGRAVLAAFRKGAADIVGEGYYKPENLAAMSKYINQPVDLIKSTDRYDFKPDLRIDAATLADMQTEFINQGILTYKPALPESRLIERL
;
A
#
# COMPACT_ATOMS: atom_id res chain seq x y z
N VAL A 1 -5.03 -82.30 -15.61
CA VAL A 1 -4.77 -82.18 -14.19
C VAL A 1 -3.96 -80.86 -14.02
N HIS A 2 -4.62 -79.73 -13.76
CA HIS A 2 -3.95 -78.44 -13.55
C HIS A 2 -3.54 -78.32 -12.09
N ASN A 3 -2.25 -78.00 -11.89
CA ASN A 3 -1.53 -78.08 -10.65
C ASN A 3 -1.93 -76.87 -9.78
N ARG A 4 -2.54 -77.13 -8.62
CA ARG A 4 -3.02 -76.16 -7.60
C ARG A 4 -1.94 -75.18 -7.08
N LYS A 5 -0.68 -75.47 -7.32
CA LYS A 5 0.48 -74.68 -6.90
C LYS A 5 0.76 -73.51 -7.83
N GLN A 6 0.26 -73.47 -9.05
CA GLN A 6 0.48 -72.34 -9.97
C GLN A 6 -0.57 -71.23 -9.84
N PHE A 7 -1.74 -71.55 -9.21
CA PHE A 7 -2.81 -70.59 -9.01
C PHE A 7 -2.55 -69.65 -7.79
N LEU A 8 -1.76 -70.08 -6.81
CA LEU A 8 -1.41 -69.32 -5.61
C LEU A 8 -0.23 -68.38 -5.82
N ALA A 9 0.57 -68.53 -6.85
CA ALA A 9 1.68 -67.66 -7.18
C ALA A 9 1.25 -66.41 -7.99
N ALA A 10 0.07 -66.46 -8.66
CA ALA A 10 -0.41 -65.33 -9.47
C ALA A 10 -1.23 -64.32 -8.67
N VAL A 11 -1.67 -64.64 -7.45
CA VAL A 11 -2.47 -63.73 -6.58
C VAL A 11 -1.56 -62.90 -5.63
N ALA A 12 -0.32 -63.34 -5.41
CA ALA A 12 0.61 -62.63 -4.54
C ALA A 12 1.41 -61.49 -5.21
N ALA A 13 1.36 -61.37 -6.56
CA ALA A 13 2.09 -60.35 -7.31
C ALA A 13 1.25 -59.10 -7.65
N GLY A 14 -0.08 -59.13 -7.34
CA GLY A 14 -1.00 -58.06 -7.70
C GLY A 14 -1.25 -56.99 -6.62
N SER A 15 -0.74 -57.14 -5.39
CA SER A 15 -1.13 -56.30 -4.25
C SER A 15 -0.02 -55.41 -3.69
N ALA A 16 1.17 -55.39 -4.32
CA ALA A 16 2.31 -54.59 -3.81
C ALA A 16 2.50 -53.24 -4.52
N ALA A 17 1.59 -52.83 -5.41
CA ALA A 17 1.74 -51.61 -6.21
C ALA A 17 0.87 -50.41 -5.74
N ALA A 18 0.20 -50.50 -4.58
CA ALA A 18 -0.77 -49.46 -4.16
C ALA A 18 -0.47 -48.75 -2.86
N ALA A 19 0.78 -48.76 -2.37
CA ALA A 19 1.14 -48.01 -1.17
C ALA A 19 2.53 -47.35 -1.32
N ALA A 20 2.73 -46.58 -2.40
CA ALA A 20 3.75 -45.56 -2.35
C ALA A 20 3.16 -44.41 -1.49
N PRO A 21 3.72 -44.10 -0.30
CA PRO A 21 3.29 -42.92 0.39
C PRO A 21 3.58 -41.75 -0.54
N ALA A 22 2.51 -40.99 -0.86
CA ALA A 22 2.68 -39.69 -1.49
C ALA A 22 3.62 -38.91 -0.56
N ILE A 23 4.88 -38.80 -0.91
CA ILE A 23 5.82 -37.91 -0.27
C ILE A 23 5.26 -36.53 -0.57
N VAL A 24 4.42 -36.02 0.33
CA VAL A 24 4.09 -34.64 0.40
C VAL A 24 5.45 -33.98 0.66
N ARG A 25 6.10 -33.53 -0.38
CA ARG A 25 7.26 -32.65 -0.28
C ARG A 25 6.78 -31.47 0.56
N ALA A 26 7.12 -31.48 1.83
CA ALA A 26 6.99 -30.31 2.66
C ALA A 26 7.79 -29.22 1.93
N GLN A 27 7.07 -28.32 1.27
CA GLN A 27 7.68 -27.20 0.58
C GLN A 27 8.39 -26.43 1.71
N SER A 28 9.70 -26.37 1.67
CA SER A 28 10.50 -25.68 2.70
C SER A 28 9.92 -24.28 2.88
N ALA A 29 9.57 -23.92 4.11
CA ALA A 29 8.98 -22.64 4.42
C ALA A 29 9.93 -21.53 3.89
N ARG A 30 9.42 -20.71 2.98
CA ARG A 30 10.16 -19.59 2.40
C ARG A 30 9.85 -18.33 3.20
N THR A 31 10.89 -17.55 3.46
CA THR A 31 10.72 -16.28 4.20
C THR A 31 10.75 -15.11 3.22
N ILE A 32 9.88 -14.13 3.45
CA ILE A 32 9.89 -12.85 2.76
C ILE A 32 10.04 -11.71 3.77
N ASN A 33 10.81 -10.69 3.39
CA ASN A 33 10.97 -9.46 4.15
C ASN A 33 10.05 -8.38 3.55
N VAL A 34 9.14 -7.86 4.36
CA VAL A 34 8.10 -6.90 3.95
C VAL A 34 8.33 -5.57 4.65
N GLY A 35 8.72 -4.54 3.90
CA GLY A 35 8.72 -3.16 4.39
C GLY A 35 7.32 -2.54 4.26
N TYR A 36 6.83 -1.89 5.30
CA TYR A 36 5.49 -1.29 5.26
C TYR A 36 5.43 0.09 5.89
N VAL A 37 4.66 0.99 5.30
CA VAL A 37 4.28 2.26 5.92
C VAL A 37 3.09 2.00 6.86
N PRO A 38 3.16 2.40 8.16
CA PRO A 38 2.06 2.22 9.11
C PRO A 38 0.83 3.06 8.74
N SER A 39 -0.09 2.49 7.98
CA SER A 39 -1.34 3.13 7.54
C SER A 39 -2.39 2.09 7.19
N THR A 40 -3.66 2.43 7.39
CA THR A 40 -4.81 1.61 6.99
C THR A 40 -4.88 1.37 5.48
N LEU A 41 -4.19 2.18 4.67
CA LEU A 41 -4.00 1.95 3.22
C LEU A 41 -3.49 0.55 2.88
N PHE A 42 -2.71 -0.05 3.77
CA PHE A 42 -2.04 -1.34 3.56
C PHE A 42 -2.68 -2.49 4.35
N ALA A 43 -3.87 -2.27 4.87
CA ALA A 43 -4.65 -3.27 5.62
C ALA A 43 -4.71 -4.67 4.97
N PRO A 44 -4.81 -4.82 3.63
CA PRO A 44 -4.79 -6.14 2.98
C PRO A 44 -3.59 -7.00 3.39
N VAL A 45 -2.41 -6.39 3.50
CA VAL A 45 -1.17 -7.11 3.85
C VAL A 45 -1.16 -7.49 5.33
N PHE A 46 -1.55 -6.58 6.21
CA PHE A 46 -1.62 -6.83 7.65
C PHE A 46 -2.59 -7.97 7.98
N VAL A 47 -3.77 -7.91 7.38
CA VAL A 47 -4.80 -8.94 7.55
C VAL A 47 -4.32 -10.28 6.95
N ALA A 48 -3.67 -10.29 5.80
CA ALA A 48 -3.16 -11.52 5.20
C ALA A 48 -2.12 -12.22 6.11
N VAL A 49 -1.29 -11.45 6.81
CA VAL A 49 -0.30 -11.98 7.76
C VAL A 49 -1.00 -12.53 9.01
N GLU A 50 -1.83 -11.74 9.67
CA GLU A 50 -2.47 -12.12 10.94
C GLU A 50 -3.51 -13.24 10.76
N ARG A 51 -4.22 -13.30 9.62
CA ARG A 51 -5.11 -14.40 9.28
C ARG A 51 -4.37 -15.68 8.84
N GLY A 52 -3.06 -15.62 8.76
CA GLY A 52 -2.23 -16.77 8.44
C GLY A 52 -2.27 -17.21 6.96
N TYR A 53 -2.71 -16.36 6.03
CA TYR A 53 -2.82 -16.73 4.61
C TYR A 53 -1.46 -16.97 3.97
N LEU A 54 -0.44 -16.23 4.37
CA LEU A 54 0.94 -16.48 3.96
C LEU A 54 1.44 -17.80 4.56
N LYS A 55 1.22 -18.02 5.86
CA LYS A 55 1.62 -19.26 6.55
C LYS A 55 0.97 -20.51 5.93
N ALA A 56 -0.31 -20.41 5.58
CA ALA A 56 -1.03 -21.49 4.88
C ALA A 56 -0.44 -21.80 3.48
N ALA A 57 0.24 -20.84 2.87
CA ALA A 57 0.97 -21.02 1.62
C ALA A 57 2.45 -21.44 1.83
N GLY A 58 2.85 -21.78 3.06
CA GLY A 58 4.24 -22.12 3.40
C GLY A 58 5.19 -20.93 3.41
N ILE A 59 4.66 -19.71 3.60
CA ILE A 59 5.41 -18.46 3.55
C ILE A 59 5.47 -17.83 4.95
N THR A 60 6.66 -17.55 5.43
CA THR A 60 6.89 -16.72 6.62
C THR A 60 7.13 -15.28 6.18
N ALA A 61 6.50 -14.30 6.83
CA ALA A 61 6.68 -12.89 6.53
C ALA A 61 7.26 -12.14 7.75
N ASN A 62 8.39 -11.47 7.54
CA ASN A 62 8.99 -10.54 8.49
C ASN A 62 8.56 -9.13 8.10
N LEU A 63 7.72 -8.47 8.91
CA LEU A 63 7.24 -7.13 8.66
C LEU A 63 8.11 -6.10 9.40
N THR A 64 8.64 -5.12 8.67
CA THR A 64 9.45 -4.03 9.22
C THR A 64 8.82 -2.69 8.82
N PRO A 65 8.49 -1.81 9.78
CA PRO A 65 7.97 -0.49 9.47
C PRO A 65 9.04 0.37 8.78
N ILE A 66 8.62 1.14 7.78
CA ILE A 66 9.43 2.13 7.06
C ILE A 66 8.80 3.52 7.21
N ILE A 67 9.63 4.56 7.24
CA ILE A 67 9.15 5.93 7.45
C ILE A 67 8.41 6.42 6.21
N ALA A 68 9.02 6.28 5.04
CA ALA A 68 8.43 6.70 3.78
C ALA A 68 8.71 5.69 2.67
N GLY A 69 7.75 5.53 1.73
CA GLY A 69 7.86 4.55 0.66
C GLY A 69 9.04 4.79 -0.29
N GLN A 70 9.48 6.03 -0.43
CA GLN A 70 10.64 6.38 -1.25
C GLN A 70 11.94 5.71 -0.74
N ASP A 71 12.07 5.51 0.57
CA ASP A 71 13.25 4.90 1.18
C ASP A 71 13.31 3.39 0.92
N ALA A 72 12.15 2.76 0.72
CA ALA A 72 12.05 1.34 0.43
C ALA A 72 12.50 0.96 -0.98
N MET A 73 12.42 1.89 -1.95
CA MET A 73 12.66 1.54 -3.36
C MET A 73 14.08 1.03 -3.63
N ALA A 74 15.08 1.58 -2.94
CA ALA A 74 16.45 1.09 -3.05
C ALA A 74 16.59 -0.32 -2.44
N LEU A 75 15.96 -0.56 -1.28
CA LEU A 75 15.99 -1.85 -0.58
C LEU A 75 15.28 -2.95 -1.39
N VAL A 76 14.14 -2.62 -2.00
CA VAL A 76 13.40 -3.54 -2.88
C VAL A 76 14.22 -3.84 -4.14
N ALA A 77 14.80 -2.83 -4.77
CA ALA A 77 15.61 -3.01 -5.97
C ALA A 77 16.87 -3.87 -5.73
N GLN A 78 17.40 -3.87 -4.51
CA GLN A 78 18.54 -4.69 -4.07
C GLN A 78 18.11 -6.03 -3.45
N SER A 79 16.81 -6.34 -3.44
CA SER A 79 16.22 -7.53 -2.79
C SER A 79 16.56 -7.67 -1.30
N GLN A 80 16.81 -6.55 -0.61
CA GLN A 80 16.90 -6.51 0.85
C GLN A 80 15.52 -6.54 1.48
N LEU A 81 14.53 -5.99 0.78
CA LEU A 81 13.10 -6.23 0.98
C LEU A 81 12.57 -6.98 -0.23
N ASP A 82 11.82 -8.05 -0.01
CA ASP A 82 11.13 -8.78 -1.07
C ASP A 82 9.85 -8.07 -1.51
N VAL A 83 9.20 -7.41 -0.55
CA VAL A 83 7.96 -6.66 -0.73
C VAL A 83 8.09 -5.31 -0.04
N ALA A 84 7.58 -4.26 -0.68
CA ALA A 84 7.26 -3.01 0.01
C ALA A 84 5.79 -2.64 -0.19
N THR A 85 5.15 -2.13 0.88
CA THR A 85 3.85 -1.47 0.78
C THR A 85 4.05 0.02 0.98
N ALA A 86 3.77 0.79 -0.06
CA ALA A 86 4.14 2.20 -0.10
C ALA A 86 3.27 2.99 -1.09
N GLY A 87 3.45 4.30 -1.07
CA GLY A 87 2.94 5.17 -2.13
C GLY A 87 3.79 5.12 -3.39
N LEU A 88 3.16 5.26 -4.54
CA LEU A 88 3.84 5.56 -5.80
C LEU A 88 4.61 6.87 -5.64
N SER A 89 5.83 6.92 -6.17
CA SER A 89 6.69 8.09 -5.97
C SER A 89 7.68 8.28 -7.10
N ALA A 90 8.24 9.47 -7.20
CA ALA A 90 9.33 9.76 -8.14
C ALA A 90 10.53 8.83 -7.95
N ALA A 91 10.78 8.35 -6.71
CA ALA A 91 11.83 7.37 -6.43
C ALA A 91 11.60 6.06 -7.17
N PHE A 92 10.36 5.55 -7.19
CA PHE A 92 9.99 4.36 -7.97
C PHE A 92 10.20 4.57 -9.48
N PHE A 93 9.65 5.64 -10.03
CA PHE A 93 9.79 5.93 -11.46
C PHE A 93 11.26 6.11 -11.87
N ASN A 94 12.06 6.81 -11.07
CA ASN A 94 13.48 6.98 -11.32
C ASN A 94 14.26 5.67 -11.19
N ALA A 95 13.90 4.80 -10.24
CA ALA A 95 14.51 3.48 -10.10
C ALA A 95 14.31 2.65 -11.37
N VAL A 96 13.08 2.57 -11.86
CA VAL A 96 12.74 1.86 -13.09
C VAL A 96 13.40 2.51 -14.32
N ASN A 97 13.46 3.84 -14.38
CA ASN A 97 14.14 4.54 -15.47
C ASN A 97 15.63 4.21 -15.54
N ARG A 98 16.28 4.01 -14.41
CA ARG A 98 17.70 3.58 -14.29
C ARG A 98 17.90 2.09 -14.55
N GLY A 99 16.84 1.34 -14.89
CA GLY A 99 16.94 -0.09 -15.20
C GLY A 99 16.81 -1.02 -13.98
N LEU A 100 16.45 -0.50 -12.80
CA LEU A 100 16.23 -1.36 -11.64
C LEU A 100 14.93 -2.16 -11.82
N ALA A 101 14.98 -3.45 -11.50
CA ALA A 101 13.89 -4.40 -11.77
C ALA A 101 12.88 -4.46 -10.61
N VAL A 102 12.47 -3.31 -10.08
CA VAL A 102 11.35 -3.21 -9.13
C VAL A 102 10.04 -3.05 -9.90
N LYS A 103 8.98 -3.74 -9.47
CA LYS A 103 7.68 -3.70 -10.12
C LYS A 103 6.56 -3.36 -9.16
N PHE A 104 5.60 -2.56 -9.63
CA PHE A 104 4.33 -2.34 -8.99
C PHE A 104 3.37 -3.48 -9.38
N VAL A 105 2.85 -4.22 -8.39
CA VAL A 105 2.10 -5.45 -8.64
C VAL A 105 0.64 -5.39 -8.19
N ALA A 106 0.28 -4.42 -7.35
CA ALA A 106 -1.08 -4.29 -6.84
C ALA A 106 -1.34 -2.86 -6.32
N SER A 107 -2.54 -2.34 -6.50
CA SER A 107 -3.01 -1.12 -5.84
C SER A 107 -3.74 -1.45 -4.55
N THR A 108 -3.59 -0.59 -3.55
CA THR A 108 -4.28 -0.68 -2.26
C THR A 108 -4.88 0.67 -1.87
N GLY A 109 -5.97 0.66 -1.10
CA GLY A 109 -6.53 1.88 -0.54
C GLY A 109 -7.03 2.88 -1.59
N TYR A 110 -8.02 2.48 -2.38
CA TYR A 110 -8.70 3.39 -3.30
C TYR A 110 -9.44 4.47 -2.52
N GLN A 111 -9.40 5.71 -3.01
CA GLN A 111 -10.17 6.80 -2.43
C GLN A 111 -11.66 6.52 -2.61
N PRO A 112 -12.49 6.55 -1.53
CA PRO A 112 -13.89 6.22 -1.61
C PRO A 112 -14.72 7.39 -2.19
N GLU A 113 -15.92 7.09 -2.67
CA GLU A 113 -16.89 8.11 -3.09
C GLU A 113 -17.44 8.93 -1.90
N LYS A 114 -17.48 8.33 -0.71
CA LYS A 114 -17.94 8.93 0.53
C LYS A 114 -16.92 8.77 1.62
N GLY A 115 -16.77 9.79 2.45
CA GLY A 115 -15.77 9.83 3.49
C GLY A 115 -14.43 10.43 3.02
N HIS A 116 -13.55 10.66 3.98
CA HIS A 116 -12.33 11.43 3.80
C HIS A 116 -11.12 10.77 4.47
N PRO A 117 -10.81 9.49 4.11
CA PRO A 117 -9.69 8.79 4.73
C PRO A 117 -8.33 9.41 4.38
N THR A 118 -8.30 10.23 3.32
CA THR A 118 -7.13 11.02 2.94
C THR A 118 -7.59 12.44 2.63
N ALA A 119 -7.07 13.41 3.38
CA ALA A 119 -7.54 14.79 3.28
C ALA A 119 -6.43 15.82 3.43
N LEU A 120 -6.64 16.97 2.80
CA LEU A 120 -5.93 18.22 3.07
C LEU A 120 -6.72 18.98 4.11
N MET A 121 -6.08 19.29 5.23
CA MET A 121 -6.72 19.87 6.40
C MET A 121 -6.08 21.22 6.72
N MET A 122 -6.87 22.24 6.94
CA MET A 122 -6.44 23.55 7.42
C MET A 122 -6.36 23.54 8.94
N ARG A 123 -5.32 24.13 9.52
CA ARG A 123 -5.25 24.35 10.97
C ARG A 123 -6.51 25.07 11.45
N GLU A 124 -7.09 24.61 12.59
CA GLU A 124 -8.44 25.06 13.02
C GLU A 124 -8.52 26.56 13.22
N ASP A 125 -7.52 27.22 13.80
CA ASP A 125 -7.51 28.67 13.99
C ASP A 125 -7.54 29.46 12.67
N LEU A 126 -6.95 28.94 11.60
CA LEU A 126 -7.02 29.55 10.26
C LEU A 126 -8.35 29.27 9.57
N TYR A 127 -8.88 28.05 9.77
CA TYR A 127 -10.20 27.70 9.28
C TYR A 127 -11.28 28.61 9.88
N ASP A 128 -11.28 28.80 11.20
CA ASP A 128 -12.21 29.70 11.91
C ASP A 128 -12.02 31.16 11.50
N ALA A 129 -10.83 31.56 11.05
CA ALA A 129 -10.53 32.87 10.50
C ALA A 129 -10.97 33.04 9.01
N GLY A 130 -11.62 32.03 8.41
CA GLY A 130 -12.19 32.09 7.07
C GLY A 130 -11.46 31.34 5.97
N ALA A 131 -10.42 30.57 6.29
CA ALA A 131 -9.68 29.76 5.31
C ALA A 131 -10.37 28.36 5.13
N HIS A 132 -11.48 28.32 4.43
CA HIS A 132 -12.35 27.13 4.36
C HIS A 132 -12.05 26.18 3.19
N ASP A 133 -11.19 26.55 2.28
CA ASP A 133 -10.84 25.74 1.12
C ASP A 133 -9.35 25.85 0.73
N ALA A 134 -8.92 25.04 -0.23
CA ALA A 134 -7.53 25.01 -0.66
C ALA A 134 -7.07 26.24 -1.46
N GLY A 135 -7.99 27.10 -1.89
CA GLY A 135 -7.66 28.39 -2.52
C GLY A 135 -6.94 29.33 -1.55
N ALA A 136 -7.18 29.18 -0.24
CA ALA A 136 -6.53 29.95 0.82
C ALA A 136 -5.06 29.56 1.07
N LEU A 137 -4.54 28.52 0.39
CA LEU A 137 -3.20 28.00 0.65
C LEU A 137 -2.06 28.72 -0.08
N LYS A 138 -2.35 29.67 -0.95
CA LYS A 138 -1.30 30.41 -1.67
C LYS A 138 -0.31 31.03 -0.69
N GLY A 139 0.99 30.68 -0.85
CA GLY A 139 2.08 31.15 0.03
C GLY A 139 2.12 30.52 1.42
N LYS A 140 1.24 29.56 1.73
CA LYS A 140 1.14 28.90 3.04
C LYS A 140 2.10 27.72 3.16
N ASN A 141 2.48 27.39 4.40
CA ASN A 141 3.23 26.20 4.72
C ASN A 141 2.29 24.98 4.76
N VAL A 142 2.47 24.04 3.86
CA VAL A 142 1.64 22.84 3.76
C VAL A 142 2.48 21.61 4.03
N GLY A 143 2.15 20.90 5.10
CA GLY A 143 2.86 19.69 5.54
C GLY A 143 2.28 18.42 4.93
N TRP A 144 3.14 17.46 4.62
CA TRP A 144 2.77 16.08 4.33
C TRP A 144 3.95 15.12 4.49
N LEU A 145 3.68 13.82 4.48
CA LEU A 145 4.72 12.80 4.48
C LEU A 145 5.42 12.73 3.11
N GLY A 146 6.74 12.88 3.10
CA GLY A 146 7.58 12.84 1.91
C GLY A 146 7.78 14.21 1.27
N ASN A 147 8.30 14.21 0.05
CA ASN A 147 8.54 15.41 -0.74
C ASN A 147 7.46 15.61 -1.83
N ALA A 148 7.62 16.60 -2.70
CA ALA A 148 6.70 16.86 -3.81
C ALA A 148 6.54 15.65 -4.77
N GLY A 149 7.55 14.80 -4.87
CA GLY A 149 7.51 13.56 -5.65
C GLY A 149 6.92 12.34 -4.91
N ALA A 150 6.26 12.54 -3.77
CA ALA A 150 5.51 11.49 -3.07
C ALA A 150 4.05 11.47 -3.52
N THR A 151 3.34 10.38 -3.24
CA THR A 151 1.87 10.27 -3.46
C THR A 151 1.10 11.40 -2.80
N SER A 152 1.51 11.81 -1.60
CA SER A 152 0.90 12.92 -0.87
C SER A 152 1.01 14.23 -1.66
N GLY A 153 2.19 14.53 -2.21
CA GLY A 153 2.39 15.70 -3.07
C GLY A 153 1.54 15.67 -4.33
N TYR A 154 1.38 14.50 -4.96
CA TYR A 154 0.47 14.32 -6.09
C TYR A 154 -0.99 14.62 -5.71
N TYR A 155 -1.48 14.07 -4.60
CA TYR A 155 -2.85 14.34 -4.17
C TYR A 155 -3.08 15.81 -3.81
N VAL A 156 -2.10 16.44 -3.14
CA VAL A 156 -2.15 17.89 -2.87
C VAL A 156 -2.21 18.68 -4.18
N ALA A 157 -1.41 18.31 -5.19
CA ALA A 157 -1.46 18.96 -6.51
C ALA A 157 -2.84 18.84 -7.17
N LEU A 158 -3.49 17.66 -7.10
CA LEU A 158 -4.85 17.45 -7.62
C LEU A 158 -5.88 18.32 -6.90
N ILE A 159 -5.75 18.49 -5.58
CA ILE A 159 -6.66 19.35 -4.80
C ILE A 159 -6.46 20.82 -5.16
N LEU A 160 -5.21 21.28 -5.18
CA LEU A 160 -4.84 22.67 -5.51
C LEU A 160 -5.28 23.07 -6.92
N ARG A 161 -5.21 22.16 -7.89
CA ARG A 161 -5.58 22.39 -9.30
C ARG A 161 -7.02 22.87 -9.44
N LYS A 162 -7.95 22.43 -8.58
CA LYS A 162 -9.36 22.89 -8.58
C LYS A 162 -9.49 24.39 -8.31
N TYR A 163 -8.46 24.99 -7.71
CA TYR A 163 -8.43 26.43 -7.37
C TYR A 163 -7.42 27.20 -8.21
N GLY A 164 -6.93 26.61 -9.30
CA GLY A 164 -5.93 27.24 -10.19
C GLY A 164 -4.53 27.35 -9.57
N LEU A 165 -4.27 26.62 -8.48
CA LEU A 165 -2.98 26.57 -7.79
C LEU A 165 -2.22 25.28 -8.13
N GLY A 166 -0.91 25.33 -7.92
CA GLY A 166 -0.02 24.16 -7.99
C GLY A 166 0.94 24.11 -6.79
N ILE A 167 1.77 23.08 -6.75
CA ILE A 167 2.75 22.87 -5.66
C ILE A 167 3.71 24.06 -5.51
N LYS A 168 4.03 24.76 -6.60
CA LYS A 168 4.89 25.97 -6.61
C LYS A 168 4.24 27.20 -5.95
N ASP A 169 2.93 27.19 -5.77
CA ASP A 169 2.18 28.30 -5.16
C ASP A 169 2.07 28.17 -3.64
N ILE A 170 2.57 27.10 -3.06
CA ILE A 170 2.63 26.83 -1.61
C ILE A 170 4.07 26.59 -1.17
N ASN A 171 4.30 26.47 0.14
CA ASN A 171 5.57 26.09 0.73
C ASN A 171 5.49 24.64 1.26
N PRO A 172 5.97 23.64 0.53
CA PRO A 172 5.93 22.24 0.97
C PRO A 172 6.83 21.98 2.17
N VAL A 173 6.31 21.29 3.19
CA VAL A 173 7.06 20.89 4.38
C VAL A 173 6.95 19.37 4.54
N ASN A 174 8.10 18.67 4.55
CA ASN A 174 8.10 17.22 4.83
C ASN A 174 7.93 16.98 6.32
N ILE A 175 6.84 16.34 6.72
CA ILE A 175 6.52 16.01 8.11
C ILE A 175 6.24 14.50 8.20
N ALA A 176 7.07 13.78 8.97
CA ALA A 176 6.83 12.36 9.25
C ALA A 176 5.51 12.16 10.03
N ALA A 177 4.83 11.05 9.80
CA ALA A 177 3.52 10.81 10.41
C ALA A 177 3.48 11.00 11.94
N PRO A 178 4.47 10.54 12.72
CA PRO A 178 4.49 10.76 14.17
C PRO A 178 4.60 12.23 14.58
N ASP A 179 5.14 13.09 13.71
CA ASP A 179 5.42 14.51 14.03
C ASP A 179 4.28 15.43 13.58
N GLN A 180 3.31 14.93 12.81
CA GLN A 180 2.24 15.74 12.22
C GLN A 180 1.38 16.46 13.27
N GLU A 181 1.03 15.75 14.36
CA GLU A 181 0.26 16.35 15.45
C GLU A 181 1.01 17.52 16.09
N VAL A 182 2.28 17.30 16.42
CA VAL A 182 3.12 18.33 17.05
C VAL A 182 3.34 19.53 16.11
N ALA A 183 3.49 19.29 14.80
CA ALA A 183 3.63 20.35 13.81
C ALA A 183 2.39 21.27 13.75
N LEU A 184 1.18 20.69 13.82
CA LEU A 184 -0.08 21.44 13.89
C LEU A 184 -0.19 22.22 15.21
N GLN A 185 0.07 21.57 16.35
CA GLN A 185 0.02 22.20 17.68
C GLN A 185 0.99 23.40 17.81
N ARG A 186 2.20 23.25 17.27
CA ARG A 186 3.24 24.30 17.29
C ARG A 186 3.10 25.33 16.17
N LYS A 187 2.05 25.20 15.34
CA LYS A 187 1.81 26.09 14.20
C LYS A 187 2.99 26.15 13.21
N ALA A 188 3.73 25.06 13.10
CA ALA A 188 4.84 24.95 12.14
C ALA A 188 4.37 24.88 10.69
N VAL A 189 3.12 24.44 10.48
CA VAL A 189 2.43 24.41 9.18
C VAL A 189 1.06 25.08 9.29
N ASP A 190 0.57 25.59 8.17
CA ASP A 190 -0.77 26.19 8.08
C ASP A 190 -1.83 25.15 7.71
N ALA A 191 -1.42 24.14 6.92
CA ALA A 191 -2.26 23.01 6.55
C ALA A 191 -1.45 21.72 6.56
N MET A 192 -2.15 20.59 6.69
CA MET A 192 -1.58 19.24 6.71
C MET A 192 -2.35 18.33 5.75
N PHE A 193 -1.64 17.63 4.87
CA PHE A 193 -2.21 16.51 4.14
C PHE A 193 -1.85 15.21 4.87
N CYS A 194 -2.87 14.47 5.26
CA CYS A 194 -2.70 13.25 6.03
C CYS A 194 -3.66 12.15 5.59
N ALA A 195 -3.44 10.96 6.12
CA ALA A 195 -4.21 9.75 5.84
C ALA A 195 -4.78 9.18 7.15
N ALA A 196 -5.84 8.39 7.05
CA ALA A 196 -6.40 7.68 8.19
C ALA A 196 -5.35 6.82 8.91
N PRO A 197 -5.35 6.81 10.26
CA PRO A 197 -6.40 7.38 11.13
C PRO A 197 -6.19 8.85 11.53
N PHE A 198 -5.17 9.54 11.06
CA PHE A 198 -4.80 10.88 11.52
C PHE A 198 -5.81 11.97 11.13
N THR A 199 -6.56 11.79 10.02
CA THR A 199 -7.64 12.73 9.65
C THR A 199 -8.65 12.88 10.78
N ALA A 200 -9.20 11.78 11.28
CA ALA A 200 -10.16 11.80 12.39
C ALA A 200 -9.52 12.29 13.70
N LEU A 201 -8.27 11.88 13.98
CA LEU A 201 -7.55 12.29 15.18
C LEU A 201 -7.40 13.82 15.27
N PHE A 202 -7.07 14.47 14.13
CA PHE A 202 -6.85 15.93 14.13
C PHE A 202 -8.16 16.70 14.22
N GLU A 203 -9.26 16.18 13.69
CA GLU A 203 -10.59 16.76 13.90
C GLU A 203 -11.06 16.60 15.35
N GLU A 204 -10.93 15.41 15.92
CA GLU A 204 -11.28 15.13 17.32
C GLU A 204 -10.53 16.05 18.31
N LYS A 205 -9.23 16.24 18.05
CA LYS A 205 -8.37 17.12 18.87
C LYS A 205 -8.52 18.61 18.55
N LYS A 206 -9.40 18.98 17.62
CA LYS A 206 -9.59 20.35 17.16
C LYS A 206 -8.27 21.02 16.70
N LEU A 207 -7.45 20.29 16.01
CA LEU A 207 -6.18 20.78 15.47
C LEU A 207 -6.33 21.29 14.04
N ALA A 208 -7.19 20.65 13.25
CA ALA A 208 -7.40 20.99 11.86
C ALA A 208 -8.78 20.56 11.36
N LYS A 209 -9.25 21.19 10.28
CA LYS A 209 -10.50 20.92 9.56
C LYS A 209 -10.24 20.55 8.11
N ILE A 210 -11.01 19.63 7.56
CA ILE A 210 -10.91 19.20 6.17
C ILE A 210 -11.27 20.35 5.23
N ILE A 211 -10.39 20.67 4.28
CA ILE A 211 -10.59 21.70 3.24
C ILE A 211 -10.49 21.14 1.82
N GLY A 212 -10.15 19.87 1.68
CA GLY A 212 -10.08 19.20 0.37
C GLY A 212 -9.74 17.73 0.48
N ASN A 213 -10.19 16.97 -0.52
CA ASN A 213 -10.00 15.52 -0.55
C ASN A 213 -9.33 15.10 -1.85
N ALA A 214 -8.55 14.02 -1.79
CA ALA A 214 -8.13 13.33 -2.99
C ALA A 214 -9.35 12.87 -3.80
N PRO A 215 -9.30 12.92 -5.14
CA PRO A 215 -10.42 12.49 -5.97
C PRO A 215 -10.82 11.04 -5.68
N PRO A 216 -12.12 10.70 -5.73
CA PRO A 216 -12.57 9.32 -5.53
C PRO A 216 -12.13 8.41 -6.67
N GLY A 217 -12.11 7.11 -6.41
CA GLY A 217 -11.82 6.08 -7.40
C GLY A 217 -10.34 5.88 -7.74
N ILE A 218 -9.43 6.73 -7.25
CA ILE A 218 -7.98 6.63 -7.52
C ILE A 218 -7.22 5.93 -6.39
N ALA A 219 -6.11 5.26 -6.74
CA ALA A 219 -5.23 4.59 -5.79
C ALA A 219 -3.76 4.86 -6.14
N GLY A 220 -3.14 5.82 -5.45
CA GLY A 220 -1.73 6.14 -5.59
C GLY A 220 -0.80 5.32 -4.69
N THR A 221 -1.31 4.27 -4.04
CA THR A 221 -0.57 3.41 -3.12
C THR A 221 -0.70 1.95 -3.50
N GLY A 222 0.25 1.12 -3.08
CA GLY A 222 0.16 -0.30 -3.37
C GLY A 222 1.36 -1.13 -2.93
N ILE A 223 1.56 -2.22 -3.64
CA ILE A 223 2.54 -3.26 -3.34
C ILE A 223 3.59 -3.28 -4.45
N PHE A 224 4.84 -3.26 -4.03
CA PHE A 224 6.02 -3.37 -4.89
C PHE A 224 6.72 -4.69 -4.61
N PHE A 225 7.13 -5.38 -5.66
CA PHE A 225 7.90 -6.62 -5.58
C PHE A 225 9.33 -6.41 -6.05
N ALA A 226 10.24 -7.06 -5.33
CA ALA A 226 11.66 -7.16 -5.67
C ALA A 226 11.88 -8.10 -6.88
N PRO A 227 13.04 -8.00 -7.54
CA PRO A 227 13.41 -8.89 -8.65
C PRO A 227 13.24 -10.37 -8.33
N THR A 228 13.52 -10.79 -7.10
CA THR A 228 13.39 -12.17 -6.62
C THR A 228 11.97 -12.74 -6.77
N LEU A 229 10.95 -11.93 -6.45
CA LEU A 229 9.54 -12.33 -6.59
C LEU A 229 9.02 -12.22 -8.02
N ILE A 230 9.65 -11.40 -8.85
CA ILE A 230 9.30 -11.25 -10.27
C ILE A 230 9.88 -12.40 -11.08
N THR A 231 11.14 -12.78 -10.85
CA THR A 231 11.80 -13.88 -11.56
C THR A 231 11.23 -15.25 -11.17
N ASP A 232 10.88 -15.45 -9.89
CA ASP A 232 10.10 -16.60 -9.43
C ASP A 232 8.60 -16.27 -9.44
N ALA A 233 8.04 -16.16 -10.64
CA ALA A 233 6.65 -15.78 -10.83
C ALA A 233 5.64 -16.73 -10.12
N GLY A 234 6.00 -17.99 -9.91
CA GLY A 234 5.20 -18.95 -9.15
C GLY A 234 5.08 -18.53 -7.68
N PHE A 235 6.19 -18.17 -7.08
CA PHE A 235 6.24 -17.70 -5.71
C PHE A 235 5.63 -16.31 -5.55
N GLY A 236 5.93 -15.39 -6.47
CA GLY A 236 5.29 -14.06 -6.50
C GLY A 236 3.77 -14.15 -6.55
N ARG A 237 3.22 -15.03 -7.40
CA ARG A 237 1.75 -15.30 -7.43
C ARG A 237 1.22 -15.83 -6.10
N ALA A 238 1.95 -16.74 -5.43
CA ALA A 238 1.53 -17.27 -4.13
C ALA A 238 1.49 -16.18 -3.05
N VAL A 239 2.49 -15.28 -3.01
CA VAL A 239 2.52 -14.13 -2.12
C VAL A 239 1.34 -13.19 -2.40
N LEU A 240 1.13 -12.81 -3.66
CA LEU A 240 0.04 -11.90 -4.06
C LEU A 240 -1.34 -12.51 -3.80
N ALA A 241 -1.50 -13.82 -4.02
CA ALA A 241 -2.75 -14.54 -3.72
C ALA A 241 -3.10 -14.52 -2.23
N ALA A 242 -2.09 -14.61 -1.35
CA ALA A 242 -2.31 -14.46 0.10
C ALA A 242 -2.76 -13.01 0.44
N PHE A 243 -2.17 -11.99 -0.16
CA PHE A 243 -2.59 -10.60 0.04
C PHE A 243 -4.00 -10.34 -0.51
N ARG A 244 -4.39 -10.95 -1.64
CA ARG A 244 -5.76 -10.87 -2.17
C ARG A 244 -6.79 -11.46 -1.21
N LYS A 245 -6.47 -12.53 -0.47
CA LYS A 245 -7.35 -13.05 0.59
C LYS A 245 -7.53 -12.02 1.71
N GLY A 246 -6.44 -11.37 2.14
CA GLY A 246 -6.52 -10.29 3.12
C GLY A 246 -7.36 -9.10 2.62
N ALA A 247 -7.24 -8.74 1.33
CA ALA A 247 -8.08 -7.71 0.72
C ALA A 247 -9.56 -8.11 0.71
N ALA A 248 -9.88 -9.36 0.38
CA ALA A 248 -11.25 -9.88 0.36
C ALA A 248 -11.90 -9.84 1.75
N ASP A 249 -11.13 -10.11 2.81
CA ASP A 249 -11.62 -10.11 4.19
C ASP A 249 -12.05 -8.72 4.70
N ILE A 250 -11.52 -7.66 4.10
CA ILE A 250 -11.79 -6.27 4.54
C ILE A 250 -12.70 -5.47 3.59
N VAL A 251 -13.33 -6.14 2.63
CA VAL A 251 -14.36 -5.49 1.80
C VAL A 251 -15.63 -5.25 2.62
N GLY A 252 -16.24 -4.08 2.47
CA GLY A 252 -17.49 -3.76 3.16
C GLY A 252 -17.37 -3.86 4.68
N GLU A 253 -18.32 -4.50 5.32
CA GLU A 253 -18.37 -4.70 6.77
C GLU A 253 -17.23 -5.61 7.29
N GLY A 254 -16.58 -6.35 6.41
CA GLY A 254 -15.40 -7.13 6.76
C GLY A 254 -14.29 -6.31 7.38
N TYR A 255 -14.17 -5.04 7.00
CA TYR A 255 -13.20 -4.09 7.56
C TYR A 255 -13.32 -3.96 9.09
N TYR A 256 -14.55 -3.95 9.60
CA TYR A 256 -14.86 -3.72 11.02
C TYR A 256 -14.85 -5.00 11.88
N LYS A 257 -14.55 -6.16 11.31
CA LYS A 257 -14.42 -7.38 12.10
C LYS A 257 -13.30 -7.24 13.14
N PRO A 258 -13.51 -7.69 14.37
CA PRO A 258 -12.54 -7.51 15.46
C PRO A 258 -11.12 -7.98 15.13
N GLU A 259 -11.00 -9.14 14.46
CA GLU A 259 -9.70 -9.69 14.05
C GLU A 259 -8.98 -8.84 13.00
N ASN A 260 -9.71 -8.19 12.09
CA ASN A 260 -9.13 -7.33 11.05
C ASN A 260 -8.72 -5.97 11.64
N LEU A 261 -9.54 -5.41 12.54
CA LEU A 261 -9.19 -4.20 13.29
C LEU A 261 -7.96 -4.45 14.18
N ALA A 262 -7.88 -5.60 14.87
CA ALA A 262 -6.72 -5.97 15.66
C ALA A 262 -5.44 -6.09 14.82
N ALA A 263 -5.54 -6.69 13.62
CA ALA A 263 -4.43 -6.75 12.68
C ALA A 263 -3.94 -5.35 12.28
N MET A 264 -4.84 -4.46 11.92
CA MET A 264 -4.50 -3.07 11.59
C MET A 264 -3.87 -2.34 12.79
N SER A 265 -4.50 -2.42 13.96
CA SER A 265 -4.01 -1.79 15.19
C SER A 265 -2.57 -2.20 15.53
N LYS A 266 -2.25 -3.47 15.40
CA LYS A 266 -0.92 -4.02 15.65
C LYS A 266 0.17 -3.37 14.80
N TYR A 267 -0.06 -3.23 13.49
CA TYR A 267 0.96 -2.74 12.56
C TYR A 267 0.98 -1.22 12.43
N ILE A 268 -0.15 -0.56 12.69
CA ILE A 268 -0.23 0.90 12.65
C ILE A 268 0.16 1.51 14.00
N ASN A 269 0.14 0.71 15.07
CA ASN A 269 0.37 1.15 16.44
C ASN A 269 -0.60 2.26 16.87
N GLN A 270 -1.89 2.06 16.56
CA GLN A 270 -2.98 2.96 16.93
C GLN A 270 -4.13 2.16 17.58
N PRO A 271 -4.88 2.77 18.52
CA PRO A 271 -6.02 2.11 19.15
C PRO A 271 -7.07 1.63 18.14
N VAL A 272 -7.67 0.46 18.39
CA VAL A 272 -8.75 -0.10 17.57
C VAL A 272 -9.90 0.88 17.40
N ASP A 273 -10.30 1.57 18.48
CA ASP A 273 -11.42 2.52 18.46
C ASP A 273 -11.13 3.70 17.52
N LEU A 274 -9.89 4.20 17.50
CA LEU A 274 -9.49 5.25 16.55
C LEU A 274 -9.56 4.74 15.11
N ILE A 275 -9.06 3.53 14.82
CA ILE A 275 -9.15 2.95 13.47
C ILE A 275 -10.62 2.77 13.05
N LYS A 276 -11.47 2.32 13.98
CA LYS A 276 -12.89 2.10 13.74
C LYS A 276 -13.68 3.38 13.51
N SER A 277 -13.28 4.49 14.13
CA SER A 277 -13.96 5.80 13.99
C SER A 277 -13.58 6.53 12.70
N THR A 278 -12.54 6.09 11.99
CA THR A 278 -12.10 6.75 10.76
C THR A 278 -12.86 6.28 9.53
N ASP A 279 -12.97 7.17 8.56
CA ASP A 279 -13.39 6.78 7.23
C ASP A 279 -12.43 5.76 6.63
N ARG A 280 -12.98 4.73 5.99
CA ARG A 280 -12.18 3.66 5.38
C ARG A 280 -11.92 3.93 3.90
N TYR A 281 -10.84 3.36 3.41
CA TYR A 281 -10.58 3.24 1.97
C TYR A 281 -11.48 2.17 1.34
N ASP A 282 -11.69 2.27 0.04
CA ASP A 282 -12.21 1.17 -0.74
C ASP A 282 -11.09 0.19 -1.08
N PHE A 283 -11.33 -1.11 -0.81
CA PHE A 283 -10.42 -2.18 -1.17
C PHE A 283 -11.03 -3.05 -2.26
N LYS A 284 -10.24 -3.39 -3.27
CA LYS A 284 -10.65 -4.31 -4.31
C LYS A 284 -10.11 -5.71 -3.96
N PRO A 285 -10.98 -6.76 -3.90
CA PRO A 285 -10.56 -8.07 -3.44
C PRO A 285 -9.49 -8.73 -4.33
N ASP A 286 -9.45 -8.35 -5.59
CA ASP A 286 -8.45 -8.79 -6.57
C ASP A 286 -7.14 -7.98 -6.52
N LEU A 287 -7.09 -6.90 -5.70
CA LEU A 287 -5.96 -5.96 -5.64
C LEU A 287 -5.56 -5.44 -7.02
N ARG A 288 -6.54 -5.23 -7.91
CA ARG A 288 -6.27 -4.76 -9.27
C ARG A 288 -5.47 -3.46 -9.27
N ILE A 289 -4.62 -3.32 -10.27
CA ILE A 289 -3.77 -2.15 -10.43
C ILE A 289 -4.57 -0.99 -11.01
N ASP A 290 -4.46 0.18 -10.40
CA ASP A 290 -4.93 1.44 -10.97
C ASP A 290 -3.84 2.02 -11.89
N ALA A 291 -3.77 1.49 -13.10
CA ALA A 291 -2.79 1.90 -14.09
C ALA A 291 -3.00 3.35 -14.56
N ALA A 292 -4.25 3.82 -14.54
CA ALA A 292 -4.57 5.19 -14.94
C ALA A 292 -3.97 6.21 -13.95
N THR A 293 -4.15 6.00 -12.66
CA THR A 293 -3.54 6.87 -11.62
C THR A 293 -2.00 6.80 -11.68
N LEU A 294 -1.41 5.62 -11.93
CA LEU A 294 0.03 5.48 -12.08
C LEU A 294 0.56 6.31 -13.26
N ALA A 295 -0.10 6.25 -14.42
CA ALA A 295 0.27 7.00 -15.61
C ALA A 295 0.10 8.53 -15.43
N ASP A 296 -1.01 8.95 -14.81
CA ASP A 296 -1.28 10.37 -14.52
C ASP A 296 -0.24 10.92 -13.53
N MET A 297 0.08 10.18 -12.48
CA MET A 297 1.10 10.58 -11.50
C MET A 297 2.48 10.73 -12.14
N GLN A 298 2.89 9.82 -13.00
CA GLN A 298 4.15 9.93 -13.74
C GLN A 298 4.15 11.20 -14.60
N THR A 299 3.06 11.46 -15.32
CA THR A 299 2.88 12.64 -16.17
C THR A 299 2.94 13.92 -15.34
N GLU A 300 2.25 13.97 -14.21
CA GLU A 300 2.27 15.12 -13.30
C GLU A 300 3.68 15.42 -12.80
N PHE A 301 4.41 14.39 -12.36
CA PHE A 301 5.79 14.56 -11.88
C PHE A 301 6.75 15.02 -13.00
N ILE A 302 6.53 14.62 -14.25
CA ILE A 302 7.27 15.14 -15.41
C ILE A 302 6.95 16.61 -15.64
N ASN A 303 5.67 16.99 -15.58
CA ASN A 303 5.21 18.38 -15.80
C ASN A 303 5.72 19.33 -14.71
N GLN A 304 5.83 18.83 -13.46
CA GLN A 304 6.41 19.58 -12.35
C GLN A 304 7.94 19.64 -12.37
N GLY A 305 8.61 18.92 -13.28
CA GLY A 305 10.07 18.83 -13.34
C GLY A 305 10.70 17.96 -12.26
N ILE A 306 9.88 17.16 -11.52
CA ILE A 306 10.35 16.23 -10.51
C ILE A 306 11.01 15.00 -11.17
N LEU A 307 10.44 14.53 -12.29
CA LEU A 307 11.06 13.54 -13.16
C LEU A 307 11.67 14.27 -14.37
N THR A 308 12.96 14.04 -14.61
CA THR A 308 13.73 14.77 -15.62
C THR A 308 13.80 14.04 -16.96
N TYR A 309 13.32 12.81 -17.07
CA TYR A 309 13.29 12.05 -18.30
C TYR A 309 11.99 12.26 -19.11
N LYS A 310 12.09 12.15 -20.42
CA LYS A 310 10.97 12.15 -21.38
C LYS A 310 11.32 11.20 -22.53
N PRO A 311 10.36 10.45 -23.10
CA PRO A 311 8.93 10.38 -22.70
C PRO A 311 8.69 9.62 -21.40
N ALA A 312 7.42 9.58 -20.94
CA ALA A 312 6.99 8.75 -19.82
C ALA A 312 7.30 7.26 -20.08
N LEU A 313 7.66 6.53 -19.04
CA LEU A 313 7.92 5.10 -19.13
C LEU A 313 6.63 4.34 -19.46
N PRO A 314 6.69 3.35 -20.37
CA PRO A 314 5.52 2.54 -20.68
C PRO A 314 5.14 1.66 -19.48
N GLU A 315 3.84 1.32 -19.39
CA GLU A 315 3.28 0.50 -18.32
C GLU A 315 4.05 -0.82 -18.09
N SER A 316 4.46 -1.49 -19.18
CA SER A 316 5.20 -2.76 -19.12
C SER A 316 6.53 -2.68 -18.37
N ARG A 317 7.14 -1.51 -18.26
CA ARG A 317 8.33 -1.29 -17.44
C ARG A 317 8.00 -1.11 -15.97
N LEU A 318 6.84 -0.60 -15.64
CA LEU A 318 6.42 -0.19 -14.30
C LEU A 318 5.65 -1.31 -13.57
N ILE A 319 4.78 -2.01 -14.27
CA ILE A 319 3.82 -2.97 -13.70
C ILE A 319 4.25 -4.40 -14.03
N GLU A 320 3.97 -5.31 -13.08
CA GLU A 320 3.94 -6.75 -13.32
C GLU A 320 2.57 -7.31 -12.94
N ARG A 321 1.94 -8.04 -13.87
CA ARG A 321 0.63 -8.69 -13.66
C ARG A 321 0.84 -10.19 -13.38
N LEU A 322 0.86 -10.53 -12.09
CA LEU A 322 1.04 -11.89 -11.59
C LEU A 322 -0.28 -12.67 -11.44
#